data_0b493f08ffcded6eaa904bff5e05e895
#
_entry.id   0b493f08ffcded6eaa904bff5e05e895
#
_cell.length_a   1.000
_cell.length_b   1.000
_cell.length_c   1.000
_cell.angle_alpha   90.00
_cell.angle_beta   90.00
_cell.angle_gamma   90.00
#
_symmetry.space_group_name_H-M   'P 1'
#
loop_
_entity.id
_entity.type
_entity.pdbx_description
1 polymer ?
#
loop_
_entity_poly.entity_id
_entity_poly.type
_entity_poly.pdbx_seq_one_letter_code
_entity_poly.pdbx_strand_id
1 'polypeptide(L)'
;MGVGGLSDCGMHELGKVFFGLLKPEKGEVVKDGTSKVESAAWSVENGIAYVSKNRDKESMMTLCSIKDNICLPSLKKLAKNGLITKKSEKDMADEWTKNLEVKAESIEKYCNSLSGGNKQKIVLAKWLAKGSDIMILDCPTRGIDIGTKASIYKLIEKLKKSGKSIILISEEMPELIGMSDRVVILKDGIFSGEFMRIEEMTEAKLIHKMI
;
A
#
# COMPACT_ATOMS: atom_id res chain seq x y z
N MET A 1 -5.97 -1.58 10.37
CA MET A 1 -6.84 -0.40 10.58
C MET A 1 -7.35 0.05 9.23
N GLY A 2 -8.68 0.26 9.12
CA GLY A 2 -9.31 0.89 7.96
C GLY A 2 -9.46 2.39 8.15
N VAL A 3 -9.38 3.15 7.07
CA VAL A 3 -9.71 4.59 7.02
C VAL A 3 -10.70 4.80 5.88
N GLY A 4 -11.84 5.38 6.20
CA GLY A 4 -12.93 5.62 5.26
C GLY A 4 -13.54 7.01 5.42
N GLY A 5 -14.33 7.38 4.42
CA GLY A 5 -15.06 8.64 4.34
C GLY A 5 -15.63 8.84 2.95
N LEU A 6 -16.37 9.91 2.74
CA LEU A 6 -16.79 10.30 1.40
C LEU A 6 -15.58 10.77 0.58
N SER A 7 -15.74 10.83 -0.74
CA SER A 7 -14.76 11.47 -1.62
C SER A 7 -14.46 12.87 -1.08
N ASP A 8 -13.20 13.29 -1.16
CA ASP A 8 -12.72 14.59 -0.68
C ASP A 8 -12.74 14.81 0.85
N CYS A 9 -13.00 13.77 1.65
CA CYS A 9 -12.91 13.87 3.12
C CYS A 9 -11.49 13.99 3.68
N GLY A 10 -10.45 13.96 2.84
CA GLY A 10 -9.04 14.06 3.25
C GLY A 10 -8.35 12.73 3.58
N MET A 11 -9.02 11.58 3.43
CA MET A 11 -8.42 10.28 3.76
C MET A 11 -7.20 9.92 2.90
N HIS A 12 -7.17 10.33 1.63
CA HIS A 12 -6.04 10.08 0.73
C HIS A 12 -4.84 10.97 1.08
N GLU A 13 -5.10 12.24 1.41
CA GLU A 13 -4.10 13.17 1.92
C GLU A 13 -3.50 12.66 3.22
N LEU A 14 -4.33 12.14 4.13
CA LEU A 14 -3.88 11.52 5.38
C LEU A 14 -2.92 10.35 5.11
N GLY A 15 -3.22 9.49 4.13
CA GLY A 15 -2.30 8.42 3.71
C GLY A 15 -0.94 8.95 3.23
N LYS A 16 -0.94 10.04 2.46
CA LYS A 16 0.29 10.73 2.02
C LYS A 16 1.05 11.37 3.17
N VAL A 17 0.34 11.94 4.16
CA VAL A 17 0.94 12.48 5.38
C VAL A 17 1.58 11.36 6.20
N PHE A 18 0.92 10.24 6.39
CA PHE A 18 1.48 9.08 7.12
C PHE A 18 2.76 8.54 6.48
N PHE A 19 2.88 8.63 5.17
CA PHE A 19 4.09 8.22 4.45
C PHE A 19 5.16 9.32 4.35
N GLY A 20 4.83 10.57 4.71
CA GLY A 20 5.76 11.71 4.62
C GLY A 20 5.89 12.31 3.21
N LEU A 21 4.92 12.08 2.32
CA LEU A 21 4.79 12.76 1.02
C LEU A 21 4.22 14.18 1.19
N LEU A 22 3.35 14.36 2.18
CA LEU A 22 2.80 15.64 2.58
C LEU A 22 3.20 15.93 4.02
N LYS A 23 3.47 17.19 4.33
CA LYS A 23 3.72 17.62 5.71
C LYS A 23 2.41 18.00 6.37
N PRO A 24 2.15 17.60 7.63
CA PRO A 24 1.01 18.10 8.37
C PRO A 24 1.20 19.58 8.69
N GLU A 25 0.13 20.36 8.62
CA GLU A 25 0.15 21.77 9.04
C GLU A 25 0.35 21.93 10.54
N LYS A 26 -0.23 21.00 11.30
CA LYS A 26 -0.11 20.93 12.77
C LYS A 26 0.06 19.48 13.21
N GLY A 27 0.75 19.26 14.31
CA GLY A 27 1.03 17.94 14.84
C GLY A 27 2.18 17.25 14.10
N GLU A 28 2.31 15.96 14.30
CA GLU A 28 3.36 15.15 13.70
C GLU A 28 2.92 13.69 13.53
N VAL A 29 3.56 12.99 12.62
CA VAL A 29 3.41 11.53 12.48
C VAL A 29 4.59 10.87 13.17
N VAL A 30 4.29 9.91 14.04
CA VAL A 30 5.30 9.19 14.81
C VAL A 30 5.14 7.69 14.56
N LYS A 31 6.24 7.02 14.23
CA LYS A 31 6.33 5.56 14.15
C LYS A 31 6.77 5.01 15.52
N ASP A 32 6.10 3.96 15.98
CA ASP A 32 6.43 3.24 17.23
C ASP A 32 6.51 4.15 18.48
N GLY A 33 5.75 5.25 18.48
CA GLY A 33 5.66 6.19 19.60
C GLY A 33 6.85 7.12 19.78
N THR A 34 7.92 6.98 19.00
CA THR A 34 9.18 7.72 19.22
C THR A 34 9.78 8.33 17.95
N SER A 35 9.70 7.66 16.84
CA SER A 35 10.41 8.06 15.62
C SER A 35 9.53 8.90 14.71
N LYS A 36 9.87 10.18 14.56
CA LYS A 36 9.12 11.10 13.70
C LYS A 36 9.31 10.77 12.22
N VAL A 37 8.21 10.72 11.49
CA VAL A 37 8.23 10.61 10.03
C VAL A 37 8.62 11.96 9.42
N GLU A 38 9.82 12.03 8.85
CA GLU A 38 10.39 13.28 8.33
C GLU A 38 10.11 13.48 6.84
N SER A 39 10.08 12.38 6.08
CA SER A 39 9.92 12.40 4.62
C SER A 39 9.59 11.01 4.08
N ALA A 40 9.14 10.94 2.81
CA ALA A 40 8.94 9.67 2.11
C ALA A 40 10.25 8.83 2.04
N ALA A 41 11.40 9.46 1.85
CA ALA A 41 12.69 8.77 1.86
C ALA A 41 12.97 8.14 3.23
N TRP A 42 12.72 8.87 4.31
CA TRP A 42 12.80 8.34 5.66
C TRP A 42 11.87 7.13 5.86
N SER A 43 10.62 7.23 5.40
CA SER A 43 9.64 6.14 5.50
C SER A 43 10.09 4.87 4.78
N VAL A 44 10.65 4.99 3.57
CA VAL A 44 11.21 3.86 2.81
C VAL A 44 12.34 3.18 3.57
N GLU A 45 13.25 3.96 4.18
CA GLU A 45 14.37 3.43 4.96
C GLU A 45 13.90 2.76 6.27
N ASN A 46 12.83 3.26 6.86
CA ASN A 46 12.29 2.78 8.13
C ASN A 46 11.12 1.79 7.99
N GLY A 47 10.99 1.15 6.83
CA GLY A 47 10.07 0.04 6.63
C GLY A 47 8.60 0.42 6.51
N ILE A 48 8.28 1.65 6.11
CA ILE A 48 6.93 2.07 5.76
C ILE A 48 6.79 2.03 4.24
N ALA A 49 5.70 1.44 3.76
CA ALA A 49 5.31 1.37 2.35
C ALA A 49 4.05 2.20 2.09
N TYR A 50 3.94 2.76 0.89
CA TYR A 50 2.74 3.43 0.42
C TYR A 50 2.35 2.96 -0.98
N VAL A 51 1.14 2.44 -1.10
CA VAL A 51 0.51 2.06 -2.36
C VAL A 51 -0.57 3.08 -2.65
N SER A 52 -0.36 3.93 -3.65
CA SER A 52 -1.28 5.02 -3.99
C SER A 52 -2.50 4.53 -4.75
N LYS A 53 -3.62 5.21 -4.54
CA LYS A 53 -4.86 5.14 -5.34
C LYS A 53 -4.58 5.34 -6.84
N ASN A 54 -3.64 6.23 -7.19
CA ASN A 54 -3.22 6.51 -8.57
C ASN A 54 -1.99 5.68 -8.96
N ARG A 55 -2.14 4.35 -8.94
CA ARG A 55 -1.06 3.38 -9.19
C ARG A 55 -0.14 3.73 -10.35
N ASP A 56 -0.69 3.99 -11.54
CA ASP A 56 0.08 4.18 -12.77
C ASP A 56 0.84 5.51 -12.79
N LYS A 57 0.41 6.50 -12.00
CA LYS A 57 1.05 7.83 -11.92
C LYS A 57 2.01 7.96 -10.74
N GLU A 58 1.68 7.35 -9.61
CA GLU A 58 2.37 7.61 -8.34
C GLU A 58 3.10 6.39 -7.78
N SER A 59 2.67 5.16 -8.13
CA SER A 59 3.22 3.96 -7.51
C SER A 59 4.12 3.13 -8.41
N MET A 60 4.19 3.42 -9.73
CA MET A 60 5.03 2.63 -10.63
C MET A 60 5.58 3.45 -11.80
N MET A 61 6.72 3.04 -12.28
CA MET A 61 7.33 3.54 -13.52
C MET A 61 6.82 2.69 -14.69
N THR A 62 5.76 3.14 -15.35
CA THR A 62 5.05 2.34 -16.36
C THR A 62 5.90 2.03 -17.60
N LEU A 63 6.86 2.89 -17.94
CA LEU A 63 7.79 2.73 -19.06
C LEU A 63 9.11 2.01 -18.69
N CYS A 64 9.19 1.46 -17.48
CA CYS A 64 10.30 0.65 -17.01
C CYS A 64 9.87 -0.83 -16.90
N SER A 65 10.85 -1.71 -16.77
CA SER A 65 10.61 -3.15 -16.64
C SER A 65 9.96 -3.52 -15.30
N ILE A 66 9.39 -4.71 -15.23
CA ILE A 66 8.91 -5.31 -13.98
C ILE A 66 10.04 -5.37 -12.95
N LYS A 67 11.22 -5.83 -13.38
CA LYS A 67 12.43 -5.92 -12.56
C LYS A 67 12.81 -4.56 -11.97
N ASP A 68 12.88 -3.51 -12.79
CA ASP A 68 13.24 -2.17 -12.31
C ASP A 68 12.26 -1.66 -11.26
N ASN A 69 10.95 -1.86 -11.49
CA ASN A 69 9.92 -1.46 -10.53
C ASN A 69 10.04 -2.21 -9.20
N ILE A 70 10.28 -3.52 -9.22
CA ILE A 70 10.39 -4.33 -7.98
C ILE A 70 11.66 -3.96 -7.21
N CYS A 71 12.79 -3.79 -7.91
CA CYS A 71 14.08 -3.57 -7.27
C CYS A 71 14.28 -2.14 -6.73
N LEU A 72 13.58 -1.13 -7.29
CA LEU A 72 13.81 0.29 -7.00
C LEU A 72 13.91 0.63 -5.50
N PRO A 73 12.94 0.30 -4.63
CA PRO A 73 13.07 0.65 -3.20
C PRO A 73 14.13 -0.17 -2.47
N SER A 74 14.63 -1.24 -3.09
CA SER A 74 15.58 -2.19 -2.51
C SER A 74 17.03 -2.00 -3.01
N LEU A 75 17.32 -0.98 -3.83
CA LEU A 75 18.64 -0.80 -4.43
C LEU A 75 19.77 -0.77 -3.39
N LYS A 76 19.59 -0.08 -2.26
CA LYS A 76 20.58 -0.09 -1.17
C LYS A 76 20.78 -1.48 -0.58
N LYS A 77 19.73 -2.29 -0.46
CA LYS A 77 19.78 -3.68 0.03
C LYS A 77 20.47 -4.61 -0.97
N LEU A 78 20.28 -4.36 -2.27
CA LEU A 78 20.89 -5.13 -3.35
C LEU A 78 22.37 -4.80 -3.56
N ALA A 79 22.79 -3.59 -3.20
CA ALA A 79 24.16 -3.15 -3.35
C ALA A 79 25.10 -3.91 -2.39
N LYS A 80 26.08 -4.64 -2.94
CA LYS A 80 27.19 -5.24 -2.20
C LYS A 80 28.47 -4.49 -2.57
N ASN A 81 29.16 -3.93 -1.59
CA ASN A 81 30.34 -3.07 -1.80
C ASN A 81 30.10 -1.93 -2.81
N GLY A 82 28.89 -1.35 -2.78
CA GLY A 82 28.49 -0.26 -3.68
C GLY A 82 28.07 -0.69 -5.08
N LEU A 83 28.14 -1.98 -5.43
CA LEU A 83 27.79 -2.52 -6.74
C LEU A 83 26.53 -3.36 -6.69
N ILE A 84 25.65 -3.17 -7.67
CA ILE A 84 24.47 -4.00 -7.89
C ILE A 84 24.72 -4.89 -9.11
N THR A 85 24.49 -6.18 -8.97
CA THR A 85 24.67 -7.13 -10.07
C THR A 85 23.35 -7.43 -10.76
N LYS A 86 23.38 -7.63 -12.10
CA LYS A 86 22.21 -8.07 -12.86
C LYS A 86 21.59 -9.35 -12.30
N LYS A 87 22.40 -10.22 -11.71
CA LYS A 87 21.93 -11.45 -11.08
C LYS A 87 21.09 -11.15 -9.83
N SER A 88 21.55 -10.28 -8.94
CA SER A 88 20.83 -9.95 -7.71
C SER A 88 19.46 -9.28 -7.97
N GLU A 89 19.41 -8.41 -9.00
CA GLU A 89 18.14 -7.80 -9.42
C GLU A 89 17.20 -8.85 -10.03
N LYS A 90 17.74 -9.72 -10.90
CA LYS A 90 16.95 -10.80 -11.51
C LYS A 90 16.40 -11.74 -10.45
N ASP A 91 17.23 -12.22 -9.55
CA ASP A 91 16.84 -13.17 -8.49
C ASP A 91 15.70 -12.57 -7.61
N MET A 92 15.81 -11.29 -7.23
CA MET A 92 14.77 -10.60 -6.47
C MET A 92 13.47 -10.46 -7.26
N ALA A 93 13.55 -10.05 -8.51
CA ALA A 93 12.36 -9.86 -9.35
C ALA A 93 11.65 -11.19 -9.64
N ASP A 94 12.40 -12.25 -9.95
CA ASP A 94 11.87 -13.60 -10.20
C ASP A 94 11.18 -14.15 -8.93
N GLU A 95 11.80 -13.98 -7.75
CA GLU A 95 11.20 -14.39 -6.48
C GLU A 95 9.85 -13.73 -6.24
N TRP A 96 9.78 -12.40 -6.36
CA TRP A 96 8.57 -11.66 -6.01
C TRP A 96 7.47 -11.74 -7.07
N THR A 97 7.82 -11.85 -8.36
CA THR A 97 6.84 -12.14 -9.41
C THR A 97 6.21 -13.52 -9.22
N LYS A 98 7.00 -14.51 -8.82
CA LYS A 98 6.51 -15.85 -8.50
C LYS A 98 5.63 -15.85 -7.25
N ASN A 99 6.09 -15.23 -6.16
CA ASN A 99 5.37 -15.20 -4.88
C ASN A 99 3.99 -14.53 -4.98
N LEU A 100 3.85 -13.55 -5.87
CA LEU A 100 2.58 -12.85 -6.10
C LEU A 100 1.85 -13.32 -7.36
N GLU A 101 2.33 -14.39 -8.01
CA GLU A 101 1.71 -14.95 -9.22
C GLU A 101 1.47 -13.86 -10.29
N VAL A 102 2.48 -13.02 -10.55
CA VAL A 102 2.41 -12.00 -11.60
C VAL A 102 2.41 -12.69 -12.96
N LYS A 103 1.37 -12.47 -13.75
CA LYS A 103 1.28 -13.02 -15.11
C LYS A 103 1.99 -12.09 -16.08
N ALA A 104 3.21 -12.45 -16.45
CA ALA A 104 4.03 -11.76 -17.44
C ALA A 104 4.95 -12.77 -18.15
N GLU A 105 5.29 -12.49 -19.40
CA GLU A 105 6.18 -13.34 -20.21
C GLU A 105 7.63 -13.29 -19.72
N SER A 106 8.05 -12.13 -19.19
CA SER A 106 9.39 -11.89 -18.69
C SER A 106 9.39 -10.72 -17.71
N ILE A 107 10.32 -10.74 -16.75
CA ILE A 107 10.57 -9.62 -15.84
C ILE A 107 11.14 -8.38 -16.53
N GLU A 108 11.64 -8.52 -17.77
CA GLU A 108 12.11 -7.40 -18.60
C GLU A 108 10.98 -6.69 -19.34
N LYS A 109 9.75 -7.20 -19.29
CA LYS A 109 8.57 -6.58 -19.92
C LYS A 109 8.22 -5.27 -19.24
N TYR A 110 7.86 -4.26 -20.04
CA TYR A 110 7.44 -2.95 -19.50
C TYR A 110 6.07 -3.02 -18.84
N CYS A 111 5.93 -2.32 -17.73
CA CYS A 111 4.72 -2.38 -16.90
C CYS A 111 3.48 -1.81 -17.60
N ASN A 112 3.61 -0.88 -18.56
CA ASN A 112 2.48 -0.31 -19.30
C ASN A 112 1.64 -1.36 -20.05
N SER A 113 2.26 -2.47 -20.48
CA SER A 113 1.61 -3.54 -21.25
C SER A 113 0.81 -4.54 -20.41
N LEU A 114 0.82 -4.38 -19.08
CA LEU A 114 0.20 -5.33 -18.15
C LEU A 114 -1.23 -4.94 -17.79
N SER A 115 -2.05 -5.96 -17.45
CA SER A 115 -3.36 -5.72 -16.86
C SER A 115 -3.29 -4.99 -15.52
N GLY A 116 -4.35 -4.28 -15.14
CA GLY A 116 -4.44 -3.56 -13.87
C GLY A 116 -4.12 -4.42 -12.65
N GLY A 117 -4.58 -5.67 -12.63
CA GLY A 117 -4.30 -6.61 -11.56
C GLY A 117 -2.82 -7.00 -11.47
N ASN A 118 -2.14 -7.25 -12.60
CA ASN A 118 -0.71 -7.54 -12.59
C ASN A 118 0.12 -6.32 -12.19
N LYS A 119 -0.24 -5.13 -12.64
CA LYS A 119 0.38 -3.88 -12.19
C LYS A 119 0.27 -3.72 -10.67
N GLN A 120 -0.90 -4.00 -10.08
CA GLN A 120 -1.11 -3.93 -8.64
C GLN A 120 -0.23 -4.93 -7.88
N LYS A 121 -0.13 -6.16 -8.39
CA LYS A 121 0.78 -7.17 -7.83
C LYS A 121 2.24 -6.71 -7.83
N ILE A 122 2.69 -6.04 -8.90
CA ILE A 122 4.06 -5.49 -8.97
C ILE A 122 4.28 -4.38 -7.95
N VAL A 123 3.30 -3.48 -7.77
CA VAL A 123 3.39 -2.42 -6.74
C VAL A 123 3.47 -3.03 -5.34
N LEU A 124 2.73 -4.09 -5.06
CA LEU A 124 2.85 -4.80 -3.78
C LEU A 124 4.19 -5.55 -3.68
N ALA A 125 4.62 -6.21 -4.77
CA ALA A 125 5.89 -6.93 -4.84
C ALA A 125 7.08 -6.06 -4.44
N LYS A 126 7.18 -4.84 -4.97
CA LYS A 126 8.28 -3.92 -4.67
C LYS A 126 8.41 -3.58 -3.18
N TRP A 127 7.30 -3.38 -2.48
CA TRP A 127 7.31 -3.05 -1.07
C TRP A 127 7.57 -4.27 -0.18
N LEU A 128 7.09 -5.43 -0.61
CA LEU A 128 7.38 -6.69 0.06
C LEU A 128 8.84 -7.11 -0.13
N ALA A 129 9.42 -6.90 -1.31
CA ALA A 129 10.84 -7.11 -1.60
C ALA A 129 11.74 -6.21 -0.74
N LYS A 130 11.32 -4.97 -0.49
CA LYS A 130 11.99 -4.05 0.44
C LYS A 130 11.96 -4.60 1.87
N GLY A 131 10.92 -5.34 2.23
CA GLY A 131 10.71 -5.87 3.58
C GLY A 131 9.97 -4.90 4.50
N SER A 132 9.10 -4.05 3.95
CA SER A 132 8.33 -3.08 4.74
C SER A 132 7.46 -3.76 5.78
N ASP A 133 7.40 -3.21 6.99
CA ASP A 133 6.61 -3.73 8.11
C ASP A 133 5.27 -3.02 8.29
N ILE A 134 5.20 -1.77 7.87
CA ILE A 134 3.97 -0.97 7.84
C ILE A 134 3.59 -0.72 6.38
N MET A 135 2.36 -1.07 6.01
CA MET A 135 1.86 -0.89 4.65
C MET A 135 0.63 0.01 4.66
N ILE A 136 0.75 1.17 4.02
CA ILE A 136 -0.36 2.07 3.76
C ILE A 136 -0.88 1.74 2.37
N LEU A 137 -2.10 1.21 2.29
CA LEU A 137 -2.74 0.74 1.07
C LEU A 137 -3.92 1.67 0.76
N ASP A 138 -3.73 2.57 -0.18
CA ASP A 138 -4.74 3.54 -0.60
C ASP A 138 -5.48 3.00 -1.83
N CYS A 139 -6.73 2.58 -1.64
CA CYS A 139 -7.60 1.94 -2.62
C CYS A 139 -6.89 0.82 -3.42
N PRO A 140 -6.32 -0.19 -2.74
CA PRO A 140 -5.44 -1.18 -3.37
C PRO A 140 -6.16 -2.06 -4.41
N THR A 141 -7.46 -2.09 -4.40
CA THR A 141 -8.29 -2.93 -5.30
C THR A 141 -9.01 -2.12 -6.38
N ARG A 142 -8.75 -0.81 -6.46
CA ARG A 142 -9.39 0.07 -7.45
C ARG A 142 -8.99 -0.31 -8.88
N GLY A 143 -10.00 -0.47 -9.74
CA GLY A 143 -9.81 -0.71 -11.17
C GLY A 143 -9.19 -2.07 -11.50
N ILE A 144 -9.43 -3.07 -10.67
CA ILE A 144 -9.05 -4.47 -10.92
C ILE A 144 -10.26 -5.39 -10.91
N ASP A 145 -10.13 -6.55 -11.56
CA ASP A 145 -11.18 -7.57 -11.63
C ASP A 145 -11.42 -8.28 -10.29
N ILE A 146 -12.60 -8.88 -10.13
CA ILE A 146 -13.06 -9.53 -8.88
C ILE A 146 -12.09 -10.66 -8.45
N GLY A 147 -11.57 -11.45 -9.39
CA GLY A 147 -10.66 -12.55 -9.07
C GLY A 147 -9.34 -12.04 -8.51
N THR A 148 -8.82 -10.95 -9.08
CA THR A 148 -7.62 -10.30 -8.57
C THR A 148 -7.88 -9.59 -7.23
N LYS A 149 -9.04 -8.94 -7.02
CA LYS A 149 -9.44 -8.39 -5.71
C LYS A 149 -9.34 -9.46 -4.62
N ALA A 150 -9.94 -10.62 -4.85
CA ALA A 150 -9.90 -11.74 -3.90
C ALA A 150 -8.46 -12.19 -3.57
N SER A 151 -7.58 -12.21 -4.57
CA SER A 151 -6.15 -12.55 -4.38
C SER A 151 -5.43 -11.52 -3.52
N ILE A 152 -5.72 -10.22 -3.71
CA ILE A 152 -5.14 -9.14 -2.91
C ILE A 152 -5.65 -9.20 -1.47
N TYR A 153 -6.92 -9.47 -1.22
CA TYR A 153 -7.47 -9.64 0.13
C TYR A 153 -6.79 -10.79 0.88
N LYS A 154 -6.61 -11.95 0.22
CA LYS A 154 -5.86 -13.07 0.79
C LYS A 154 -4.41 -12.69 1.12
N LEU A 155 -3.77 -11.90 0.26
CA LEU A 155 -2.43 -11.41 0.51
C LEU A 155 -2.40 -10.48 1.74
N ILE A 156 -3.32 -9.51 1.84
CA ILE A 156 -3.43 -8.60 2.99
C ILE A 156 -3.63 -9.39 4.29
N GLU A 157 -4.50 -10.38 4.28
CA GLU A 157 -4.73 -11.25 5.44
C GLU A 157 -3.46 -12.05 5.83
N LYS A 158 -2.73 -12.59 4.83
CA LYS A 158 -1.45 -13.28 5.05
C LYS A 158 -0.41 -12.36 5.67
N LEU A 159 -0.30 -11.12 5.18
CA LEU A 159 0.63 -10.11 5.69
C LEU A 159 0.29 -9.73 7.14
N LYS A 160 -0.98 -9.54 7.45
CA LYS A 160 -1.45 -9.29 8.82
C LYS A 160 -1.06 -10.46 9.74
N LYS A 161 -1.32 -11.72 9.33
CA LYS A 161 -0.95 -12.93 10.10
C LYS A 161 0.57 -13.06 10.29
N SER A 162 1.38 -12.50 9.40
CA SER A 162 2.84 -12.46 9.55
C SER A 162 3.35 -11.31 10.41
N GLY A 163 2.47 -10.56 11.09
CA GLY A 163 2.81 -9.48 12.01
C GLY A 163 3.00 -8.10 11.37
N LYS A 164 2.67 -7.93 10.08
CA LYS A 164 2.74 -6.62 9.46
C LYS A 164 1.56 -5.72 9.85
N SER A 165 1.82 -4.45 10.04
CA SER A 165 0.82 -3.42 10.30
C SER A 165 0.26 -2.89 8.98
N ILE A 166 -1.06 -2.83 8.84
CA ILE A 166 -1.72 -2.39 7.61
C ILE A 166 -2.68 -1.25 7.90
N ILE A 167 -2.53 -0.16 7.16
CA ILE A 167 -3.50 0.93 7.07
C ILE A 167 -4.17 0.80 5.71
N LEU A 168 -5.45 0.45 5.70
CA LEU A 168 -6.26 0.30 4.50
C LEU A 168 -7.14 1.53 4.34
N ILE A 169 -6.90 2.33 3.32
CA ILE A 169 -7.75 3.45 2.93
C ILE A 169 -8.65 2.97 1.80
N SER A 170 -9.95 3.11 1.94
CA SER A 170 -10.88 2.64 0.92
C SER A 170 -12.15 3.47 0.84
N GLU A 171 -12.65 3.64 -0.38
CA GLU A 171 -13.96 4.22 -0.69
C GLU A 171 -15.06 3.12 -0.69
N GLU A 172 -14.65 1.85 -0.66
CA GLU A 172 -15.57 0.71 -0.70
C GLU A 172 -15.90 0.23 0.73
N MET A 173 -17.13 0.45 1.18
CA MET A 173 -17.60 0.06 2.51
C MET A 173 -17.42 -1.43 2.81
N PRO A 174 -17.77 -2.35 1.88
CA PRO A 174 -17.56 -3.78 2.12
C PRO A 174 -16.08 -4.15 2.31
N GLU A 175 -15.15 -3.44 1.64
CA GLU A 175 -13.72 -3.62 1.82
C GLU A 175 -13.28 -3.20 3.23
N LEU A 176 -13.71 -2.02 3.70
CA LEU A 176 -13.40 -1.53 5.05
C LEU A 176 -13.90 -2.49 6.13
N ILE A 177 -15.17 -2.90 6.05
CA ILE A 177 -15.80 -3.79 7.04
C ILE A 177 -15.15 -5.18 7.00
N GLY A 178 -14.93 -5.74 5.81
CA GLY A 178 -14.41 -7.09 5.64
C GLY A 178 -12.95 -7.26 6.04
N MET A 179 -12.13 -6.22 5.82
CA MET A 179 -10.67 -6.32 5.91
C MET A 179 -10.07 -5.66 7.16
N SER A 180 -10.85 -4.87 7.91
CA SER A 180 -10.30 -4.08 9.03
C SER A 180 -10.68 -4.65 10.39
N ASP A 181 -9.77 -4.53 11.35
CA ASP A 181 -10.05 -4.82 12.78
C ASP A 181 -10.63 -3.59 13.49
N ARG A 182 -10.32 -2.41 12.94
CA ARG A 182 -10.75 -1.11 13.42
C ARG A 182 -10.90 -0.19 12.22
N VAL A 183 -11.97 0.59 12.17
CA VAL A 183 -12.23 1.58 11.12
C VAL A 183 -12.33 2.96 11.72
N VAL A 184 -11.61 3.90 11.14
CA VAL A 184 -11.67 5.34 11.43
C VAL A 184 -12.39 6.02 10.28
N ILE A 185 -13.36 6.86 10.59
CA ILE A 185 -14.13 7.64 9.62
C ILE A 185 -13.70 9.10 9.66
N LEU A 186 -13.43 9.63 8.47
CA LEU A 186 -13.23 11.06 8.24
C LEU A 186 -14.45 11.67 7.56
N LYS A 187 -14.81 12.87 7.99
CA LYS A 187 -15.82 13.73 7.39
C LYS A 187 -15.26 15.15 7.29
N ASP A 188 -15.26 15.74 6.10
CA ASP A 188 -14.83 17.11 5.87
C ASP A 188 -13.44 17.44 6.48
N GLY A 189 -12.48 16.53 6.38
CA GLY A 189 -11.14 16.67 6.94
C GLY A 189 -11.03 16.42 8.46
N ILE A 190 -12.12 16.06 9.13
CA ILE A 190 -12.17 15.90 10.58
C ILE A 190 -12.44 14.43 10.93
N PHE A 191 -11.82 13.97 12.03
CA PHE A 191 -12.14 12.69 12.62
C PHE A 191 -13.61 12.68 13.11
N SER A 192 -14.44 11.80 12.55
CA SER A 192 -15.87 11.71 12.83
C SER A 192 -16.24 10.52 13.72
N GLY A 193 -15.46 9.46 13.73
CA GLY A 193 -15.72 8.30 14.57
C GLY A 193 -14.76 7.14 14.34
N GLU A 194 -14.75 6.23 15.31
CA GLU A 194 -13.98 5.01 15.31
C GLU A 194 -14.88 3.81 15.67
N PHE A 195 -14.65 2.70 14.98
CA PHE A 195 -15.41 1.47 15.16
C PHE A 195 -14.46 0.28 15.26
N MET A 196 -14.60 -0.50 16.32
CA MET A 196 -13.88 -1.76 16.50
C MET A 196 -14.68 -2.92 15.89
N ARG A 197 -14.01 -3.92 15.33
CA ARG A 197 -14.68 -5.08 14.69
C ARG A 197 -15.66 -5.80 15.63
N ILE A 198 -15.38 -5.78 16.93
CA ILE A 198 -16.20 -6.41 17.98
C ILE A 198 -17.53 -5.66 18.20
N GLU A 199 -17.61 -4.39 17.83
CA GLU A 199 -18.73 -3.48 18.11
C GLU A 199 -19.73 -3.37 16.95
N GLU A 200 -19.89 -4.41 16.12
CA GLU A 200 -20.78 -4.40 14.95
C GLU A 200 -20.52 -3.24 13.98
N MET A 201 -19.46 -3.37 13.19
CA MET A 201 -19.25 -2.49 12.04
C MET A 201 -20.33 -2.78 10.98
N THR A 202 -21.40 -2.01 10.98
CA THR A 202 -22.43 -2.07 9.93
C THR A 202 -22.29 -0.90 8.96
N GLU A 203 -22.67 -1.09 7.70
CA GLU A 203 -22.65 -0.01 6.71
C GLU A 203 -23.42 1.22 7.20
N ALA A 204 -24.62 1.02 7.79
CA ALA A 204 -25.45 2.10 8.31
C ALA A 204 -24.75 2.95 9.37
N LYS A 205 -24.02 2.32 10.31
CA LYS A 205 -23.28 3.04 11.35
C LYS A 205 -22.11 3.84 10.77
N LEU A 206 -21.41 3.26 9.80
CA LEU A 206 -20.28 3.94 9.14
C LEU A 206 -20.77 5.12 8.30
N ILE A 207 -21.83 4.92 7.48
CA ILE A 207 -22.42 5.98 6.65
C ILE A 207 -22.92 7.13 7.53
N HIS A 208 -23.57 6.85 8.64
CA HIS A 208 -24.03 7.91 9.57
C HIS A 208 -22.90 8.83 10.07
N LYS A 209 -21.68 8.33 10.12
CA LYS A 209 -20.50 9.13 10.50
C LYS A 209 -19.82 9.80 9.31
N MET A 210 -20.19 9.44 8.08
CA MET A 210 -19.65 10.07 6.86
C MET A 210 -20.48 11.27 6.40
N ILE A 211 -21.78 11.28 6.70
CA ILE A 211 -22.73 12.35 6.41
C ILE A 211 -23.06 13.12 7.69
#